data_71946b1f26a507468a6e54577fa1409a
#
_entry.id   71946b1f26a507468a6e54577fa1409a
#
_cell.length_a   1.000
_cell.length_b   1.000
_cell.length_c   1.000
_cell.angle_alpha   90.00
_cell.angle_beta   90.00
_cell.angle_gamma   90.00
#
_symmetry.space_group_name_H-M   'P 1'
#
loop_
_entity.id
_entity.type
_entity.pdbx_description
1 polymer ?
#
loop_
_entity_poly.entity_id
_entity_poly.type
_entity_poly.pdbx_seq_one_letter_code
_entity_poly.pdbx_strand_id
1 'polypeptide(L)'
;MRRVNAFMVREREIRVFPGARGRVATSLSSVAGHVSFLLLGYSYMTSDLLTLRALAVGGLSAAVVFQYFRDVPLWLPIRWNALFVAINVFWVAKLYYDEYNAEHWCTTEERSLYDRHFSHMALNSFRTLLKHGKWRDIERGFEFTKEGKMNENVHVLIDGSAEVYVGGKSVNSIDAGSFIGEMSLMRSIPRSNAKKQSKRPRAASATVVAAERCRVFSWDDGELRQLIQQNEQIKSGVQAAFGVGLAEKLLTTRVMSTKVFAQEPQRVSHALA
;
A
#
# COMPACT_ATOMS: atom_id res chain seq x y z
N MET A 1 -5.75 -2.73 -49.74
CA MET A 1 -6.73 -3.55 -49.03
C MET A 1 -6.92 -4.95 -49.62
N ARG A 2 -7.21 -5.16 -50.92
CA ARG A 2 -7.44 -6.51 -51.49
C ARG A 2 -6.28 -7.51 -51.27
N ARG A 3 -5.00 -7.09 -51.37
CA ARG A 3 -3.83 -7.97 -51.15
C ARG A 3 -3.69 -8.43 -49.67
N VAL A 4 -4.02 -7.55 -48.71
CA VAL A 4 -3.94 -7.89 -47.27
C VAL A 4 -5.05 -8.88 -46.90
N ASN A 5 -6.27 -8.67 -47.43
CA ASN A 5 -7.37 -9.60 -47.24
C ASN A 5 -7.04 -11.00 -47.78
N ALA A 6 -6.49 -11.08 -49.00
CA ALA A 6 -6.10 -12.35 -49.60
C ALA A 6 -4.99 -13.06 -48.81
N PHE A 7 -4.08 -12.32 -48.17
CA PHE A 7 -3.04 -12.90 -47.32
C PHE A 7 -3.57 -13.43 -45.99
N MET A 8 -4.46 -12.69 -45.36
CA MET A 8 -5.04 -13.03 -44.03
C MET A 8 -6.04 -14.19 -44.09
N VAL A 9 -6.79 -14.31 -45.18
CA VAL A 9 -7.82 -15.37 -45.35
C VAL A 9 -7.27 -16.62 -46.06
N ARG A 10 -6.07 -16.52 -46.68
CA ARG A 10 -5.46 -17.64 -47.39
C ARG A 10 -5.25 -18.83 -46.47
N GLU A 11 -5.95 -19.93 -46.77
CA GLU A 11 -5.79 -21.19 -46.07
C GLU A 11 -4.38 -21.76 -46.27
N ARG A 12 -3.76 -22.18 -45.19
CA ARG A 12 -2.46 -22.84 -45.18
C ARG A 12 -2.60 -24.17 -44.47
N GLU A 13 -2.09 -25.21 -45.08
CA GLU A 13 -2.04 -26.55 -44.46
C GLU A 13 -0.92 -26.58 -43.42
N ILE A 14 -1.29 -26.74 -42.14
CA ILE A 14 -0.32 -26.86 -41.02
C ILE A 14 -0.43 -28.28 -40.44
N ARG A 15 0.71 -28.94 -40.20
CA ARG A 15 0.78 -30.18 -39.41
C ARG A 15 0.74 -29.80 -37.92
N VAL A 16 -0.31 -30.21 -37.24
CA VAL A 16 -0.50 -29.84 -35.82
C VAL A 16 0.48 -30.61 -34.91
N PHE A 17 0.89 -31.83 -35.29
CA PHE A 17 1.91 -32.61 -34.56
C PHE A 17 2.84 -33.37 -35.52
N PRO A 18 4.14 -33.54 -35.16
CA PRO A 18 5.01 -34.43 -35.87
C PRO A 18 4.49 -35.88 -35.75
N GLY A 19 3.98 -36.44 -36.83
CA GLY A 19 3.40 -37.80 -36.86
C GLY A 19 1.90 -37.87 -37.06
N ALA A 20 1.14 -36.77 -36.98
CA ALA A 20 -0.27 -36.74 -37.28
C ALA A 20 -0.54 -36.91 -38.78
N ARG A 21 -1.41 -37.85 -39.18
CA ARG A 21 -1.82 -38.09 -40.57
C ARG A 21 -2.77 -37.01 -41.11
N GLY A 22 -3.26 -36.07 -40.26
CA GLY A 22 -4.16 -35.01 -40.63
C GLY A 22 -3.43 -33.67 -40.86
N ARG A 23 -3.73 -33.06 -42.01
CA ARG A 23 -3.39 -31.64 -42.27
C ARG A 23 -4.62 -30.80 -41.94
N VAL A 24 -4.48 -29.77 -41.11
CA VAL A 24 -5.55 -28.84 -40.80
C VAL A 24 -5.33 -27.57 -41.63
N ALA A 25 -6.29 -27.28 -42.50
CA ALA A 25 -6.32 -25.98 -43.20
C ALA A 25 -6.68 -24.89 -42.22
N THR A 26 -5.79 -23.93 -42.01
CA THR A 26 -6.06 -22.77 -41.16
C THR A 26 -5.61 -21.49 -41.85
N SER A 27 -6.31 -20.41 -41.56
CA SER A 27 -5.96 -19.08 -42.02
C SER A 27 -5.34 -18.29 -40.90
N LEU A 28 -4.59 -17.23 -41.25
CA LEU A 28 -4.00 -16.34 -40.25
C LEU A 28 -5.05 -15.66 -39.38
N SER A 29 -6.23 -15.36 -39.94
CA SER A 29 -7.36 -14.84 -39.19
C SER A 29 -7.89 -15.85 -38.16
N SER A 30 -7.97 -17.16 -38.49
CA SER A 30 -8.35 -18.19 -37.54
C SER A 30 -7.36 -18.33 -36.40
N VAL A 31 -6.04 -18.21 -36.68
CA VAL A 31 -5.01 -18.21 -35.65
C VAL A 31 -5.21 -17.02 -34.71
N ALA A 32 -5.50 -15.81 -35.24
CA ALA A 32 -5.82 -14.64 -34.43
C ALA A 32 -7.04 -14.87 -33.52
N GLY A 33 -8.06 -15.61 -34.01
CA GLY A 33 -9.20 -16.02 -33.21
C GLY A 33 -8.81 -16.91 -32.02
N HIS A 34 -8.01 -17.95 -32.26
CA HIS A 34 -7.50 -18.83 -31.17
C HIS A 34 -6.64 -18.07 -30.17
N VAL A 35 -5.74 -17.21 -30.65
CA VAL A 35 -4.89 -16.37 -29.77
C VAL A 35 -5.75 -15.44 -28.92
N SER A 36 -6.83 -14.87 -29.49
CA SER A 36 -7.79 -14.04 -28.73
C SER A 36 -8.36 -14.78 -27.52
N PHE A 37 -8.87 -15.99 -27.72
CA PHE A 37 -9.44 -16.79 -26.62
C PHE A 37 -8.41 -17.21 -25.60
N LEU A 38 -7.19 -17.57 -26.03
CA LEU A 38 -6.11 -17.93 -25.12
C LEU A 38 -5.69 -16.76 -24.25
N LEU A 39 -5.51 -15.57 -24.83
CA LEU A 39 -5.15 -14.34 -24.09
C LEU A 39 -6.24 -13.94 -23.11
N LEU A 40 -7.50 -13.97 -23.53
CA LEU A 40 -8.63 -13.68 -22.65
C LEU A 40 -8.75 -14.72 -21.54
N GLY A 41 -8.62 -16.01 -21.86
CA GLY A 41 -8.62 -17.08 -20.85
C GLY A 41 -7.50 -16.92 -19.83
N TYR A 42 -6.30 -16.60 -20.28
CA TYR A 42 -5.16 -16.35 -19.40
C TYR A 42 -5.35 -15.08 -18.55
N SER A 43 -5.98 -14.03 -19.08
CA SER A 43 -6.28 -12.82 -18.33
C SER A 43 -7.12 -13.10 -17.08
N TYR A 44 -8.05 -14.04 -17.12
CA TYR A 44 -8.88 -14.43 -15.97
C TYR A 44 -8.13 -15.21 -14.89
N MET A 45 -6.94 -15.74 -15.20
CA MET A 45 -6.10 -16.44 -14.22
C MET A 45 -5.13 -15.49 -13.49
N THR A 46 -5.02 -14.25 -13.92
CA THR A 46 -4.08 -13.27 -13.41
C THR A 46 -4.72 -12.45 -12.29
N SER A 47 -4.06 -12.36 -11.15
CA SER A 47 -4.47 -11.52 -10.01
C SER A 47 -4.01 -10.06 -10.13
N ASP A 48 -2.99 -9.79 -10.96
CA ASP A 48 -2.49 -8.45 -11.21
C ASP A 48 -3.38 -7.68 -12.19
N LEU A 49 -3.87 -6.53 -11.74
CA LEU A 49 -4.83 -5.71 -12.50
C LEU A 49 -4.25 -5.15 -13.80
N LEU A 50 -2.97 -4.76 -13.80
CA LEU A 50 -2.31 -4.21 -14.98
C LEU A 50 -2.15 -5.29 -16.05
N THR A 51 -1.63 -6.45 -15.68
CA THR A 51 -1.44 -7.61 -16.57
C THR A 51 -2.77 -8.10 -17.12
N LEU A 52 -3.82 -8.19 -16.26
CA LEU A 52 -5.17 -8.55 -16.70
C LEU A 52 -5.68 -7.60 -17.80
N ARG A 53 -5.55 -6.29 -17.62
CA ARG A 53 -6.00 -5.29 -18.59
C ARG A 53 -5.17 -5.33 -19.88
N ALA A 54 -3.85 -5.50 -19.78
CA ALA A 54 -2.98 -5.60 -20.94
C ALA A 54 -3.29 -6.84 -21.79
N LEU A 55 -3.49 -7.99 -21.17
CA LEU A 55 -3.90 -9.22 -21.84
C LEU A 55 -5.29 -9.09 -22.49
N ALA A 56 -6.23 -8.41 -21.83
CA ALA A 56 -7.55 -8.13 -22.40
C ALA A 56 -7.44 -7.25 -23.65
N VAL A 57 -6.59 -6.21 -23.65
CA VAL A 57 -6.32 -5.40 -24.84
C VAL A 57 -5.80 -6.26 -25.98
N GLY A 58 -4.81 -7.11 -25.74
CA GLY A 58 -4.25 -8.03 -26.73
C GLY A 58 -5.31 -9.02 -27.29
N GLY A 59 -6.04 -9.67 -26.40
CA GLY A 59 -7.08 -10.64 -26.76
C GLY A 59 -8.23 -10.02 -27.57
N LEU A 60 -8.79 -8.90 -27.10
CA LEU A 60 -9.87 -8.19 -27.80
C LEU A 60 -9.43 -7.63 -29.15
N SER A 61 -8.17 -7.14 -29.25
CA SER A 61 -7.61 -6.67 -30.53
C SER A 61 -7.48 -7.84 -31.53
N ALA A 62 -7.00 -8.99 -31.08
CA ALA A 62 -6.94 -10.20 -31.92
C ALA A 62 -8.34 -10.66 -32.34
N ALA A 63 -9.35 -10.54 -31.48
CA ALA A 63 -10.74 -10.81 -31.82
C ALA A 63 -11.28 -9.86 -32.91
N VAL A 64 -10.97 -8.57 -32.84
CA VAL A 64 -11.32 -7.59 -33.87
C VAL A 64 -10.71 -7.98 -35.21
N VAL A 65 -9.42 -8.35 -35.23
CA VAL A 65 -8.72 -8.81 -36.45
C VAL A 65 -9.40 -10.04 -37.01
N PHE A 66 -9.67 -11.06 -36.18
CA PHE A 66 -10.39 -12.28 -36.62
C PHE A 66 -11.74 -11.97 -37.24
N GLN A 67 -12.55 -11.15 -36.57
CA GLN A 67 -13.92 -10.82 -37.01
C GLN A 67 -13.95 -9.96 -38.27
N TYR A 68 -12.96 -9.09 -38.47
CA TYR A 68 -12.85 -8.24 -39.64
C TYR A 68 -12.46 -9.00 -40.91
N PHE A 69 -11.55 -9.98 -40.79
CA PHE A 69 -11.05 -10.75 -41.92
C PHE A 69 -11.85 -12.02 -42.22
N ARG A 70 -13.11 -12.12 -41.71
CA ARG A 70 -14.04 -13.16 -42.13
C ARG A 70 -14.60 -12.83 -43.51
N ASP A 71 -15.11 -13.85 -44.20
CA ASP A 71 -15.78 -13.66 -45.51
C ASP A 71 -16.91 -12.62 -45.43
N VAL A 72 -17.64 -12.64 -44.32
CA VAL A 72 -18.60 -11.59 -43.96
C VAL A 72 -18.18 -10.99 -42.62
N PRO A 73 -17.69 -9.73 -42.61
CA PRO A 73 -17.27 -9.06 -41.37
C PRO A 73 -18.41 -8.91 -40.37
N LEU A 74 -18.14 -9.24 -39.11
CA LEU A 74 -19.13 -9.14 -38.03
C LEU A 74 -19.06 -7.76 -37.37
N TRP A 75 -19.72 -6.77 -37.96
CA TRP A 75 -19.65 -5.38 -37.52
C TRP A 75 -20.09 -5.12 -36.09
N LEU A 76 -21.10 -5.84 -35.60
CA LEU A 76 -21.60 -5.66 -34.25
C LEU A 76 -20.55 -6.06 -33.19
N PRO A 77 -19.99 -7.27 -33.21
CA PRO A 77 -18.90 -7.63 -32.30
C PRO A 77 -17.63 -6.77 -32.47
N ILE A 78 -17.30 -6.37 -33.70
CA ILE A 78 -16.12 -5.49 -33.96
C ILE A 78 -16.27 -4.18 -33.19
N ARG A 79 -17.41 -3.52 -33.26
CA ARG A 79 -17.67 -2.23 -32.59
C ARG A 79 -17.58 -2.37 -31.07
N TRP A 80 -18.20 -3.40 -30.51
CA TRP A 80 -18.16 -3.64 -29.06
C TRP A 80 -16.75 -4.00 -28.57
N ASN A 81 -16.04 -4.88 -29.29
CA ASN A 81 -14.66 -5.23 -28.92
C ASN A 81 -13.74 -4.01 -29.03
N ALA A 82 -13.89 -3.15 -30.05
CA ALA A 82 -13.14 -1.92 -30.17
C ALA A 82 -13.40 -0.95 -28.99
N LEU A 83 -14.66 -0.84 -28.54
CA LEU A 83 -15.02 -0.08 -27.35
C LEU A 83 -14.34 -0.64 -26.10
N PHE A 84 -14.38 -1.97 -25.91
CA PHE A 84 -13.72 -2.61 -24.77
C PHE A 84 -12.20 -2.49 -24.82
N VAL A 85 -11.58 -2.52 -25.99
CA VAL A 85 -10.14 -2.19 -26.16
C VAL A 85 -9.89 -0.77 -25.67
N ALA A 86 -10.67 0.21 -26.12
CA ALA A 86 -10.49 1.62 -25.73
C ALA A 86 -10.62 1.80 -24.20
N ILE A 87 -11.62 1.17 -23.57
CA ILE A 87 -11.81 1.20 -22.11
C ILE A 87 -10.59 0.59 -21.39
N ASN A 88 -10.11 -0.58 -21.85
CA ASN A 88 -8.98 -1.23 -21.19
C ASN A 88 -7.67 -0.44 -21.38
N VAL A 89 -7.43 0.13 -22.57
CA VAL A 89 -6.30 1.02 -22.83
C VAL A 89 -6.33 2.26 -21.93
N PHE A 90 -7.51 2.88 -21.77
CA PHE A 90 -7.67 4.01 -20.84
C PHE A 90 -7.27 3.63 -19.40
N TRP A 91 -7.71 2.49 -18.91
CA TRP A 91 -7.38 2.03 -17.56
C TRP A 91 -5.91 1.66 -17.41
N VAL A 92 -5.28 1.02 -18.43
CA VAL A 92 -3.84 0.75 -18.43
C VAL A 92 -3.05 2.05 -18.37
N ALA A 93 -3.40 3.02 -19.24
CA ALA A 93 -2.75 4.33 -19.26
C ALA A 93 -2.92 5.07 -17.92
N LYS A 94 -4.11 5.02 -17.32
CA LYS A 94 -4.38 5.62 -16.01
C LYS A 94 -3.56 4.96 -14.91
N LEU A 95 -3.50 3.63 -14.84
CA LEU A 95 -2.71 2.91 -13.84
C LEU A 95 -1.22 3.26 -13.97
N TYR A 96 -0.69 3.26 -15.19
CA TYR A 96 0.69 3.63 -15.45
C TYR A 96 0.99 5.10 -15.09
N TYR A 97 0.08 6.01 -15.43
CA TYR A 97 0.20 7.43 -15.09
C TYR A 97 0.15 7.66 -13.57
N ASP A 98 -0.73 6.96 -12.86
CA ASP A 98 -0.85 7.04 -11.42
C ASP A 98 0.42 6.53 -10.72
N GLU A 99 1.01 5.44 -11.21
CA GLU A 99 2.27 4.87 -10.71
C GLU A 99 3.47 5.79 -11.01
N TYR A 100 3.60 6.25 -12.24
CA TYR A 100 4.64 7.20 -12.65
C TYR A 100 4.62 8.49 -11.83
N ASN A 101 3.45 9.10 -11.68
CA ASN A 101 3.34 10.30 -10.85
C ASN A 101 3.58 10.01 -9.36
N ALA A 102 3.24 8.83 -8.89
CA ALA A 102 3.48 8.46 -7.50
C ALA A 102 4.98 8.43 -7.16
N GLU A 103 5.85 8.04 -8.09
CA GLU A 103 7.30 8.05 -7.88
C GLU A 103 7.92 9.46 -7.93
N HIS A 104 7.36 10.37 -8.75
CA HIS A 104 7.98 11.67 -9.03
C HIS A 104 7.51 12.82 -8.12
N TRP A 105 6.41 12.66 -7.38
CA TRP A 105 5.91 13.73 -6.50
C TRP A 105 6.40 13.65 -5.05
N CYS A 106 7.03 12.55 -4.64
CA CYS A 106 7.58 12.37 -3.31
C CYS A 106 8.90 13.14 -3.14
N THR A 107 8.98 13.96 -2.11
CA THR A 107 10.26 14.49 -1.65
C THR A 107 11.12 13.38 -1.02
N THR A 108 12.42 13.62 -0.86
CA THR A 108 13.32 12.65 -0.21
C THR A 108 12.86 12.31 1.21
N GLU A 109 12.36 13.30 1.97
CA GLU A 109 11.82 13.10 3.33
C GLU A 109 10.56 12.23 3.31
N GLU A 110 9.62 12.52 2.41
CA GLU A 110 8.38 11.75 2.26
C GLU A 110 8.65 10.31 1.79
N ARG A 111 9.63 10.12 0.90
CA ARG A 111 10.06 8.80 0.46
C ARG A 111 10.67 8.00 1.61
N SER A 112 11.54 8.62 2.40
CA SER A 112 12.11 7.99 3.61
C SER A 112 11.02 7.59 4.61
N LEU A 113 10.02 8.46 4.82
CA LEU A 113 8.87 8.17 5.69
C LEU A 113 8.06 6.98 5.17
N TYR A 114 7.81 6.91 3.84
CA TYR A 114 7.12 5.80 3.20
C TYR A 114 7.88 4.49 3.37
N ASP A 115 9.14 4.46 2.96
CA ASP A 115 9.95 3.24 2.95
C ASP A 115 10.13 2.67 4.36
N ARG A 116 10.23 3.54 5.38
CA ARG A 116 10.43 3.13 6.78
C ARG A 116 9.15 2.63 7.45
N HIS A 117 8.01 3.29 7.23
CA HIS A 117 6.80 3.05 8.03
C HIS A 117 5.59 2.56 7.24
N PHE A 118 5.49 2.92 5.97
CA PHE A 118 4.28 2.74 5.16
C PHE A 118 4.50 1.92 3.89
N SER A 119 5.63 1.20 3.77
CA SER A 119 5.97 0.37 2.60
C SER A 119 4.93 -0.71 2.27
N HIS A 120 4.11 -1.11 3.26
CA HIS A 120 3.01 -2.05 3.08
C HIS A 120 1.72 -1.40 2.53
N MET A 121 1.69 -0.07 2.42
CA MET A 121 0.54 0.69 1.91
C MET A 121 0.74 1.00 0.43
N ALA A 122 -0.35 0.96 -0.35
CA ALA A 122 -0.32 1.46 -1.72
C ALA A 122 0.07 2.94 -1.74
N LEU A 123 0.97 3.33 -2.66
CA LEU A 123 1.55 4.67 -2.71
C LEU A 123 0.48 5.79 -2.85
N ASN A 124 -0.61 5.53 -3.58
CA ASN A 124 -1.74 6.47 -3.68
C ASN A 124 -2.47 6.67 -2.34
N SER A 125 -2.57 5.62 -1.52
CA SER A 125 -3.15 5.72 -0.17
C SER A 125 -2.22 6.49 0.76
N PHE A 126 -0.92 6.28 0.66
CA PHE A 126 0.09 7.05 1.39
C PHE A 126 0.06 8.54 1.00
N ARG A 127 -0.05 8.85 -0.31
CA ARG A 127 -0.23 10.23 -0.80
C ARG A 127 -1.44 10.91 -0.16
N THR A 128 -2.54 10.20 -0.04
CA THR A 128 -3.75 10.72 0.61
C THR A 128 -3.49 10.96 2.10
N LEU A 129 -2.80 10.04 2.78
CA LEU A 129 -2.41 10.18 4.18
C LEU A 129 -1.49 11.39 4.40
N LEU A 130 -0.52 11.63 3.52
CA LEU A 130 0.38 12.80 3.58
C LEU A 130 -0.34 14.13 3.45
N LYS A 131 -1.36 14.23 2.59
CA LYS A 131 -2.13 15.48 2.40
C LYS A 131 -2.86 15.94 3.66
N HIS A 132 -3.15 15.04 4.59
CA HIS A 132 -3.81 15.32 5.87
C HIS A 132 -2.81 15.51 7.02
N GLY A 133 -1.52 15.48 6.75
CA GLY A 133 -0.48 15.71 7.74
C GLY A 133 0.35 16.94 7.42
N LYS A 134 1.19 17.33 8.37
CA LYS A 134 2.06 18.51 8.25
C LYS A 134 3.43 18.23 8.84
N TRP A 135 4.47 18.69 8.17
CA TRP A 135 5.82 18.75 8.70
C TRP A 135 5.93 19.84 9.75
N ARG A 136 6.56 19.54 10.88
CA ARG A 136 6.80 20.50 11.97
C ARG A 136 8.21 20.35 12.53
N ASP A 137 8.82 21.48 12.81
CA ASP A 137 10.03 21.55 13.64
C ASP A 137 9.58 21.89 15.07
N ILE A 138 9.99 21.08 16.00
CA ILE A 138 9.59 21.13 17.41
C ILE A 138 10.79 21.47 18.25
N GLU A 139 10.67 22.48 19.11
CA GLU A 139 11.73 22.89 20.03
C GLU A 139 11.79 21.97 21.26
N ARG A 140 12.96 21.89 21.88
CA ARG A 140 13.16 21.19 23.15
C ARG A 140 12.16 21.61 24.21
N GLY A 141 11.61 20.64 24.95
CA GLY A 141 10.64 20.89 26.03
C GLY A 141 9.18 20.93 25.58
N PHE A 142 8.91 20.78 24.29
CA PHE A 142 7.53 20.68 23.80
C PHE A 142 6.85 19.40 24.26
N GLU A 143 5.66 19.50 24.84
CA GLU A 143 4.84 18.34 25.24
C GLU A 143 4.05 17.80 24.03
N PHE A 144 4.44 16.65 23.50
CA PHE A 144 3.68 15.95 22.43
C PHE A 144 2.37 15.36 22.95
N THR A 145 2.42 14.76 24.13
CA THR A 145 1.24 14.18 24.82
C THR A 145 1.34 14.50 26.30
N LYS A 146 0.19 14.55 26.97
CA LYS A 146 0.10 14.75 28.43
C LYS A 146 -0.70 13.63 29.06
N GLU A 147 -0.11 12.96 30.05
CA GLU A 147 -0.77 11.87 30.80
C GLU A 147 -2.15 12.29 31.29
N GLY A 148 -3.17 11.45 31.07
CA GLY A 148 -4.54 11.71 31.47
C GLY A 148 -5.31 12.69 30.57
N LYS A 149 -4.66 13.37 29.59
CA LYS A 149 -5.33 14.24 28.62
C LYS A 149 -5.56 13.54 27.29
N MET A 150 -6.50 14.04 26.50
CA MET A 150 -6.75 13.55 25.15
C MET A 150 -5.67 14.10 24.21
N ASN A 151 -5.17 13.22 23.32
CA ASN A 151 -4.23 13.64 22.29
C ASN A 151 -4.97 14.37 21.17
N GLU A 152 -4.43 15.49 20.76
CA GLU A 152 -4.92 16.28 19.62
C GLU A 152 -4.26 15.83 18.32
N ASN A 153 -3.04 15.29 18.40
CA ASN A 153 -2.25 14.92 17.24
C ASN A 153 -1.58 13.56 17.43
N VAL A 154 -1.30 12.90 16.29
CA VAL A 154 -0.41 11.75 16.18
C VAL A 154 0.83 12.19 15.42
N HIS A 155 2.00 11.86 15.91
CA HIS A 155 3.28 12.27 15.33
C HIS A 155 4.13 11.05 14.94
N VAL A 156 4.95 11.22 13.91
CA VAL A 156 6.13 10.38 13.66
C VAL A 156 7.36 11.24 13.92
N LEU A 157 8.22 10.78 14.77
CA LEU A 157 9.51 11.41 15.03
C LEU A 157 10.48 11.04 13.91
N ILE A 158 10.88 12.01 13.11
CA ILE A 158 11.77 11.80 11.95
C ILE A 158 13.22 11.97 12.36
N ASP A 159 13.47 13.00 13.19
CA ASP A 159 14.79 13.31 13.72
C ASP A 159 14.67 13.87 15.15
N GLY A 160 15.68 13.65 15.99
CA GLY A 160 15.68 14.01 17.39
C GLY A 160 15.21 12.88 18.31
N SER A 161 15.01 13.24 19.59
CA SER A 161 14.63 12.33 20.66
C SER A 161 13.59 12.94 21.60
N ALA A 162 12.81 12.09 22.27
CA ALA A 162 11.81 12.52 23.24
C ALA A 162 11.85 11.64 24.50
N GLU A 163 11.54 12.20 25.65
CA GLU A 163 11.46 11.49 26.92
C GLU A 163 10.02 11.18 27.31
N VAL A 164 9.82 9.99 27.87
CA VAL A 164 8.51 9.49 28.33
C VAL A 164 8.44 9.55 29.84
N TYR A 165 7.43 10.22 30.37
CA TYR A 165 7.16 10.36 31.80
C TYR A 165 5.83 9.69 32.16
N VAL A 166 5.83 8.91 33.24
CA VAL A 166 4.63 8.32 33.85
C VAL A 166 4.62 8.67 35.34
N GLY A 167 3.56 9.30 35.81
CA GLY A 167 3.49 9.76 37.20
C GLY A 167 4.61 10.74 37.55
N GLY A 168 5.09 11.54 36.60
CA GLY A 168 6.18 12.51 36.78
C GLY A 168 7.60 11.91 36.80
N LYS A 169 7.76 10.59 36.62
CA LYS A 169 9.09 9.93 36.54
C LYS A 169 9.43 9.60 35.09
N SER A 170 10.66 9.90 34.67
CA SER A 170 11.17 9.45 33.36
C SER A 170 11.29 7.92 33.37
N VAL A 171 10.65 7.28 32.39
CA VAL A 171 10.59 5.81 32.29
C VAL A 171 11.27 5.27 31.05
N ASN A 172 11.36 6.08 29.98
CA ASN A 172 11.95 5.65 28.71
C ASN A 172 12.27 6.86 27.84
N SER A 173 13.11 6.64 26.80
CA SER A 173 13.33 7.57 25.70
C SER A 173 12.71 7.02 24.41
N ILE A 174 12.37 7.92 23.51
CA ILE A 174 11.84 7.62 22.17
C ILE A 174 12.81 8.23 21.18
N ASP A 175 13.32 7.41 20.26
CA ASP A 175 14.23 7.81 19.22
C ASP A 175 13.52 8.02 17.88
N ALA A 176 14.25 8.63 16.93
CA ALA A 176 13.81 8.84 15.56
C ALA A 176 13.29 7.55 14.91
N GLY A 177 12.19 7.65 14.19
CA GLY A 177 11.47 6.52 13.61
C GLY A 177 10.31 6.01 14.46
N SER A 178 10.02 6.62 15.60
CA SER A 178 8.93 6.17 16.48
C SER A 178 7.67 7.01 16.31
N PHE A 179 6.51 6.38 16.53
CA PHE A 179 5.23 7.08 16.62
C PHE A 179 4.99 7.60 18.04
N ILE A 180 4.33 8.76 18.15
CA ILE A 180 3.91 9.37 19.41
C ILE A 180 2.42 9.68 19.34
N GLY A 181 1.64 9.24 20.33
CA GLY A 181 0.20 9.48 20.41
C GLY A 181 -0.65 8.40 19.71
N GLU A 182 -0.05 7.46 19.03
CA GLU A 182 -0.71 6.38 18.28
C GLU A 182 -1.59 5.46 19.13
N MET A 183 -1.23 5.29 20.42
CA MET A 183 -1.94 4.39 21.33
C MET A 183 -3.39 4.79 21.58
N SER A 184 -3.67 6.10 21.64
CA SER A 184 -5.03 6.63 21.81
C SER A 184 -5.89 6.34 20.59
N LEU A 185 -5.30 6.50 19.40
CA LEU A 185 -5.94 6.23 18.11
C LEU A 185 -6.22 4.74 17.92
N MET A 186 -5.22 3.87 18.13
CA MET A 186 -5.40 2.41 17.98
C MET A 186 -6.48 1.82 18.89
N ARG A 187 -6.58 2.30 20.11
CA ARG A 187 -7.62 1.85 21.06
C ARG A 187 -9.03 2.27 20.66
N SER A 188 -9.19 3.24 19.77
CA SER A 188 -10.48 3.75 19.28
C SER A 188 -10.92 3.12 17.96
N ILE A 189 -10.02 2.46 17.22
CA ILE A 189 -10.35 1.77 15.96
C ILE A 189 -11.12 0.49 16.31
N PRO A 190 -12.37 0.31 15.81
CA PRO A 190 -13.15 -0.90 16.09
C PRO A 190 -12.44 -2.13 15.49
N ARG A 191 -12.22 -3.15 16.33
CA ARG A 191 -11.86 -4.48 15.83
C ARG A 191 -13.11 -5.13 15.25
N SER A 192 -13.01 -5.81 14.12
CA SER A 192 -14.14 -6.36 13.34
C SER A 192 -15.11 -7.26 14.13
N ASN A 193 -14.72 -7.77 15.32
CA ASN A 193 -15.52 -8.68 16.14
C ASN A 193 -15.86 -8.17 17.54
N ALA A 194 -15.59 -6.92 17.88
CA ALA A 194 -15.86 -6.39 19.21
C ALA A 194 -17.22 -5.71 19.26
N LYS A 195 -18.21 -6.39 19.86
CA LYS A 195 -19.48 -5.76 20.26
C LYS A 195 -19.18 -4.51 21.10
N LYS A 196 -19.57 -3.32 20.59
CA LYS A 196 -19.60 -2.03 21.29
C LYS A 196 -18.36 -1.68 22.14
N GLN A 197 -17.18 -1.55 21.52
CA GLN A 197 -16.11 -0.80 22.18
C GLN A 197 -16.41 0.70 22.12
N SER A 198 -16.20 1.39 23.25
CA SER A 198 -16.45 2.81 23.41
C SER A 198 -15.82 3.61 22.27
N LYS A 199 -16.63 4.35 21.49
CA LYS A 199 -16.20 5.28 20.44
C LYS A 199 -15.46 6.52 20.99
N ARG A 200 -15.25 6.60 22.31
CA ARG A 200 -14.61 7.76 22.94
C ARG A 200 -13.09 7.66 22.82
N PRO A 201 -12.42 8.74 22.37
CA PRO A 201 -10.96 8.81 22.44
C PRO A 201 -10.51 8.57 23.89
N ARG A 202 -9.44 7.80 24.07
CA ARG A 202 -8.90 7.54 25.40
C ARG A 202 -7.74 8.49 25.67
N ALA A 203 -7.63 8.93 26.91
CA ALA A 203 -6.54 9.76 27.40
C ALA A 203 -5.17 9.11 27.17
N ALA A 204 -4.14 9.91 26.98
CA ALA A 204 -2.75 9.49 26.88
C ALA A 204 -2.32 8.76 28.14
N SER A 205 -1.56 7.69 27.98
CA SER A 205 -1.04 6.87 29.09
C SER A 205 0.26 7.41 29.68
N ALA A 206 0.89 8.39 29.03
CA ALA A 206 2.15 8.99 29.45
C ALA A 206 2.27 10.42 28.92
N THR A 207 3.08 11.22 29.57
CA THR A 207 3.56 12.51 29.06
C THR A 207 4.82 12.27 28.24
N VAL A 208 4.85 12.80 27.02
CA VAL A 208 6.01 12.72 26.11
C VAL A 208 6.49 14.11 25.80
N VAL A 209 7.77 14.38 26.06
CA VAL A 209 8.40 15.70 25.94
C VAL A 209 9.60 15.61 25.02
N ALA A 210 9.77 16.57 24.11
CA ALA A 210 10.96 16.68 23.25
C ALA A 210 12.22 16.90 24.10
N ALA A 211 13.18 15.99 24.03
CA ALA A 211 14.45 16.09 24.75
C ALA A 211 15.42 17.07 24.07
N GLU A 212 15.26 17.26 22.76
CA GLU A 212 16.04 18.16 21.92
C GLU A 212 15.15 18.75 20.81
N ARG A 213 15.72 19.49 19.87
CA ARG A 213 15.00 19.92 18.68
C ARG A 213 14.66 18.71 17.83
N CYS A 214 13.39 18.57 17.47
CA CYS A 214 12.87 17.42 16.74
C CYS A 214 12.24 17.84 15.41
N ARG A 215 12.44 17.02 14.39
CA ARG A 215 11.68 17.08 13.13
C ARG A 215 10.59 16.00 13.17
N VAL A 216 9.34 16.39 12.98
CA VAL A 216 8.20 15.46 13.05
C VAL A 216 7.24 15.64 11.88
N PHE A 217 6.56 14.55 11.53
CA PHE A 217 5.38 14.61 10.69
C PHE A 217 4.14 14.36 11.56
N SER A 218 3.14 15.24 11.48
CA SER A 218 2.03 15.29 12.42
C SER A 218 0.69 15.24 11.71
N TRP A 219 -0.23 14.42 12.20
CA TRP A 219 -1.63 14.39 11.79
C TRP A 219 -2.52 14.87 12.95
N ASP A 220 -3.58 15.59 12.64
CA ASP A 220 -4.69 15.81 13.58
C ASP A 220 -5.39 14.45 13.87
N ASP A 221 -5.63 14.15 15.15
CA ASP A 221 -6.21 12.88 15.58
C ASP A 221 -7.64 12.69 15.03
N GLY A 222 -8.43 13.76 14.96
CA GLY A 222 -9.79 13.72 14.44
C GLY A 222 -9.84 13.50 12.94
N GLU A 223 -9.02 14.22 12.17
CA GLU A 223 -8.92 14.06 10.71
C GLU A 223 -8.39 12.66 10.35
N LEU A 224 -7.36 12.18 11.05
CA LEU A 224 -6.80 10.85 10.82
C LEU A 224 -7.82 9.74 11.11
N ARG A 225 -8.62 9.88 12.19
CA ARG A 225 -9.72 8.94 12.49
C ARG A 225 -10.76 8.90 11.39
N GLN A 226 -11.17 10.06 10.89
CA GLN A 226 -12.14 10.17 9.82
C GLN A 226 -11.61 9.51 8.54
N LEU A 227 -10.37 9.77 8.18
CA LEU A 227 -9.71 9.20 7.02
C LEU A 227 -9.61 7.66 7.11
N ILE A 228 -9.23 7.13 8.26
CA ILE A 228 -9.18 5.68 8.54
C ILE A 228 -10.58 5.03 8.46
N GLN A 229 -11.63 5.72 8.87
CA GLN A 229 -12.99 5.20 8.78
C GLN A 229 -13.54 5.18 7.35
N GLN A 230 -13.11 6.10 6.51
CA GLN A 230 -13.58 6.23 5.13
C GLN A 230 -12.82 5.35 4.14
N ASN A 231 -11.59 4.94 4.47
CA ASN A 231 -10.70 4.22 3.54
C ASN A 231 -10.05 3.00 4.21
N GLU A 232 -10.50 1.82 3.82
CA GLU A 232 -10.02 0.55 4.39
C GLU A 232 -8.54 0.26 4.06
N GLN A 233 -8.04 0.74 2.91
CA GLN A 233 -6.62 0.59 2.55
C GLN A 233 -5.73 1.45 3.44
N ILE A 234 -6.15 2.69 3.74
CA ILE A 234 -5.43 3.57 4.67
C ILE A 234 -5.50 2.99 6.07
N LYS A 235 -6.66 2.48 6.49
CA LYS A 235 -6.85 1.85 7.79
C LYS A 235 -5.87 0.68 7.99
N SER A 236 -5.83 -0.26 7.05
CA SER A 236 -4.94 -1.43 7.15
C SER A 236 -3.46 -1.03 7.16
N GLY A 237 -3.06 -0.07 6.32
CA GLY A 237 -1.69 0.42 6.27
C GLY A 237 -1.25 1.16 7.53
N VAL A 238 -2.10 2.04 8.08
CA VAL A 238 -1.82 2.74 9.35
C VAL A 238 -1.78 1.76 10.53
N GLN A 239 -2.68 0.77 10.56
CA GLN A 239 -2.65 -0.27 11.59
C GLN A 239 -1.38 -1.13 11.53
N ALA A 240 -0.92 -1.47 10.32
CA ALA A 240 0.33 -2.21 10.13
C ALA A 240 1.53 -1.38 10.61
N ALA A 241 1.63 -0.11 10.22
CA ALA A 241 2.71 0.78 10.62
C ALA A 241 2.79 0.96 12.15
N PHE A 242 1.65 1.22 12.80
CA PHE A 242 1.59 1.34 14.25
C PHE A 242 1.87 0.02 14.97
N GLY A 243 1.43 -1.11 14.38
CA GLY A 243 1.72 -2.44 14.93
C GLY A 243 3.20 -2.75 14.97
N VAL A 244 3.93 -2.46 13.88
CA VAL A 244 5.39 -2.62 13.80
C VAL A 244 6.07 -1.71 14.82
N GLY A 245 5.74 -0.42 14.87
CA GLY A 245 6.33 0.53 15.81
C GLY A 245 6.08 0.15 17.28
N LEU A 246 4.90 -0.41 17.59
CA LEU A 246 4.60 -0.90 18.94
C LEU A 246 5.43 -2.15 19.29
N ALA A 247 5.62 -3.07 18.36
CA ALA A 247 6.43 -4.26 18.56
C ALA A 247 7.91 -3.88 18.83
N GLU A 248 8.45 -2.92 18.09
CA GLU A 248 9.81 -2.39 18.32
C GLU A 248 9.96 -1.75 19.71
N LYS A 249 8.99 -0.92 20.13
CA LYS A 249 8.99 -0.33 21.48
C LYS A 249 8.97 -1.40 22.59
N LEU A 250 8.19 -2.47 22.42
CA LEU A 250 8.14 -3.57 23.39
C LEU A 250 9.46 -4.34 23.46
N LEU A 251 10.12 -4.59 22.34
CA LEU A 251 11.40 -5.27 22.31
C LEU A 251 12.48 -4.43 23.00
N THR A 252 12.54 -3.13 22.72
CA THR A 252 13.51 -2.21 23.36
C THR A 252 13.30 -2.14 24.87
N THR A 253 12.05 -2.07 25.35
CA THR A 253 11.71 -2.05 26.78
C THR A 253 12.13 -3.35 27.48
N ARG A 254 11.94 -4.51 26.83
CA ARG A 254 12.39 -5.80 27.37
C ARG A 254 13.90 -5.89 27.54
N VAL A 255 14.66 -5.44 26.53
CA VAL A 255 16.13 -5.44 26.59
C VAL A 255 16.64 -4.54 27.71
N MET A 256 16.02 -3.37 27.93
CA MET A 256 16.39 -2.49 29.04
C MET A 256 16.08 -3.11 30.40
N SER A 257 14.89 -3.72 30.58
CA SER A 257 14.52 -4.42 31.83
C SER A 257 15.50 -5.54 32.17
N THR A 258 15.89 -6.35 31.16
CA THR A 258 16.84 -7.45 31.38
C THR A 258 18.22 -6.95 31.78
N LYS A 259 18.69 -5.81 31.23
CA LYS A 259 19.97 -5.21 31.64
C LYS A 259 19.95 -4.65 33.07
N VAL A 260 18.84 -4.05 33.49
CA VAL A 260 18.66 -3.54 34.85
C VAL A 260 18.71 -4.68 35.87
N PHE A 261 17.98 -5.78 35.62
CA PHE A 261 18.02 -6.97 36.50
C PHE A 261 19.36 -7.69 36.50
N ALA A 262 20.16 -7.62 35.42
CA ALA A 262 21.50 -8.20 35.38
C ALA A 262 22.56 -7.37 36.17
N GLN A 263 22.33 -6.08 36.42
CA GLN A 263 23.23 -5.20 37.16
C GLN A 263 22.94 -5.16 38.67
N GLU A 264 21.77 -5.59 39.13
CA GLU A 264 21.39 -5.57 40.54
C GLU A 264 22.19 -6.56 41.45
N PRO A 265 22.64 -7.76 41.02
CA PRO A 265 23.39 -8.67 41.88
C PRO A 265 24.77 -8.16 42.32
N GLN A 266 25.37 -7.21 41.60
CA GLN A 266 26.73 -6.72 41.96
C GLN A 266 26.74 -5.65 43.05
N ARG A 267 25.62 -4.97 43.31
CA ARG A 267 25.58 -3.93 44.38
C ARG A 267 25.38 -4.49 45.80
N VAL A 268 24.80 -5.69 45.93
CA VAL A 268 24.55 -6.30 47.24
C VAL A 268 25.79 -6.99 47.77
N SER A 269 26.72 -7.44 46.94
CA SER A 269 27.98 -8.09 47.38
C SER A 269 29.05 -7.14 47.94
N HIS A 270 28.98 -5.85 47.61
CA HIS A 270 29.92 -4.82 48.10
C HIS A 270 29.44 -4.13 49.39
N ALA A 271 28.24 -4.42 49.89
CA ALA A 271 27.71 -3.86 51.13
C ALA A 271 27.84 -4.82 52.33
N LEU A 272 28.37 -6.04 52.10
CA LEU A 272 28.57 -7.08 53.14
C LEU A 272 30.06 -7.52 53.30
N ALA A 273 31.03 -6.73 52.77
CA ALA A 273 32.47 -6.96 52.97
C ALA A 273 33.07 -5.82 53.83
#